data_8b9adb0e09c8f6f22902ac4ff2f5646c
#
_entry.id   8b9adb0e09c8f6f22902ac4ff2f5646c
#
_cell.length_a   1.000
_cell.length_b   1.000
_cell.length_c   1.000
_cell.angle_alpha   90.00
_cell.angle_beta   90.00
_cell.angle_gamma   90.00
#
_symmetry.space_group_name_H-M   'P 1'
#
loop_
_entity.id
_entity.type
_entity.pdbx_description
1 polymer ?
#
loop_
_entity_poly.entity_id
_entity_poly.type
_entity_poly.pdbx_seq_one_letter_code
_entity_poly.pdbx_strand_id
1 'polypeptide(L)'
;MKIMSGKTGAPHVTSQQFRQLVEGTVGQGSYILNGGENLEAELSSNNLLKIRSGMMSHHGNLSVVDIGTYDEVTIQNGTQGMKRIDLIVNRYTKNDETGIEENDWVVIMGTPDAESPVAPAYTEGNLQEGDLVDDCPVFEVHLDGINVTEVVNLLSVSPDIPALNASLADMLSLLSPEFTQIYTSANGTVHGCKIGKIAILRLSLSASESNERAINFNS
;
A
#
# COMPACT_ATOMS: atom_id res chain seq x y z
N MET A 1 -9.02 20.38 -24.28
CA MET A 1 -8.27 20.31 -23.01
C MET A 1 -8.74 21.44 -22.11
N LYS A 2 -8.97 21.20 -20.82
CA LYS A 2 -9.37 22.19 -19.82
C LYS A 2 -8.19 22.49 -18.88
N ILE A 3 -8.06 23.74 -18.43
CA ILE A 3 -7.06 24.09 -17.41
C ILE A 3 -7.59 23.76 -16.02
N MET A 4 -6.80 23.09 -15.19
CA MET A 4 -7.15 22.75 -13.79
C MET A 4 -6.50 23.71 -12.79
N SER A 5 -5.30 24.23 -13.09
CA SER A 5 -4.48 25.03 -12.16
C SER A 5 -4.57 26.54 -12.39
N GLY A 6 -5.40 26.99 -13.32
CA GLY A 6 -5.53 28.42 -13.67
C GLY A 6 -6.82 29.03 -13.11
N LYS A 7 -6.88 30.39 -13.07
CA LYS A 7 -8.09 31.13 -12.72
C LYS A 7 -9.05 31.21 -13.92
N THR A 8 -10.25 30.66 -13.81
CA THR A 8 -11.24 30.63 -14.90
C THR A 8 -12.46 31.54 -14.66
N GLY A 9 -12.57 32.18 -13.48
CA GLY A 9 -13.70 33.02 -13.10
C GLY A 9 -14.90 32.27 -12.50
N ALA A 10 -14.86 30.94 -12.50
CA ALA A 10 -15.86 30.05 -11.87
C ALA A 10 -15.17 28.83 -11.28
N PRO A 11 -15.83 28.05 -10.36
CA PRO A 11 -15.33 26.76 -9.95
C PRO A 11 -15.07 25.87 -11.16
N HIS A 12 -13.86 25.30 -11.27
CA HIS A 12 -13.42 24.64 -12.50
C HIS A 12 -12.77 23.28 -12.30
N VAL A 13 -12.53 22.89 -11.06
CA VAL A 13 -12.06 21.54 -10.70
C VAL A 13 -13.26 20.75 -10.22
N THR A 14 -13.49 19.61 -10.84
CA THR A 14 -14.53 18.65 -10.43
C THR A 14 -13.95 17.55 -9.56
N SER A 15 -14.77 16.88 -8.74
CA SER A 15 -14.37 15.71 -7.95
C SER A 15 -13.69 14.65 -8.84
N GLN A 16 -14.25 14.38 -10.02
CA GLN A 16 -13.68 13.44 -10.98
C GLN A 16 -12.27 13.85 -11.45
N GLN A 17 -12.04 15.13 -11.78
CA GLN A 17 -10.71 15.61 -12.18
C GLN A 17 -9.70 15.52 -11.02
N PHE A 18 -10.16 15.76 -9.79
CA PHE A 18 -9.32 15.61 -8.61
C PHE A 18 -8.96 14.14 -8.37
N ARG A 19 -9.94 13.21 -8.46
CA ARG A 19 -9.67 11.77 -8.41
C ARG A 19 -8.66 11.31 -9.45
N GLN A 20 -8.78 11.77 -10.71
CA GLN A 20 -7.81 11.47 -11.76
C GLN A 20 -6.39 11.93 -11.43
N LEU A 21 -6.25 13.10 -10.77
CA LEU A 21 -4.95 13.60 -10.30
C LEU A 21 -4.37 12.68 -9.21
N VAL A 22 -5.20 12.27 -8.26
CA VAL A 22 -4.80 11.36 -7.19
C VAL A 22 -4.38 10.01 -7.74
N GLU A 23 -5.20 9.40 -8.61
CA GLU A 23 -4.86 8.13 -9.29
C GLU A 23 -3.55 8.22 -10.07
N GLY A 24 -3.33 9.32 -10.79
CA GLY A 24 -2.08 9.56 -11.52
C GLY A 24 -0.85 9.72 -10.63
N THR A 25 -1.05 10.00 -9.33
CA THR A 25 0.03 10.22 -8.36
C THR A 25 0.31 8.98 -7.51
N VAL A 26 -0.73 8.33 -6.98
CA VAL A 26 -0.60 7.20 -6.03
C VAL A 26 -1.03 5.87 -6.62
N GLY A 27 -1.64 5.86 -7.82
CA GLY A 27 -2.18 4.65 -8.46
C GLY A 27 -3.67 4.46 -8.23
N GLN A 28 -4.26 3.50 -8.95
CA GLN A 28 -5.70 3.20 -8.92
C GLN A 28 -6.12 2.29 -7.76
N GLY A 29 -5.18 1.74 -7.01
CA GLY A 29 -5.47 0.83 -5.90
C GLY A 29 -6.03 1.53 -4.68
N SER A 30 -6.12 0.74 -3.61
CA SER A 30 -6.55 1.18 -2.28
C SER A 30 -5.34 1.20 -1.34
N TYR A 31 -5.05 2.34 -0.75
CA TYR A 31 -3.86 2.54 0.06
C TYR A 31 -4.15 3.47 1.24
N ILE A 32 -3.53 3.21 2.38
CA ILE A 32 -3.36 4.21 3.42
C ILE A 32 -2.19 5.10 3.01
N LEU A 33 -2.39 6.42 2.99
CA LEU A 33 -1.33 7.38 2.73
C LEU A 33 -0.53 7.61 4.01
N ASN A 34 0.81 7.58 3.91
CA ASN A 34 1.67 7.72 5.08
C ASN A 34 1.48 9.07 5.76
N GLY A 35 0.81 9.09 6.92
CA GLY A 35 0.54 10.30 7.69
C GLY A 35 -0.47 10.09 8.82
N GLY A 36 -0.42 10.93 9.83
CA GLY A 36 -1.20 10.75 11.05
C GLY A 36 -0.80 9.47 11.79
N GLU A 37 -1.79 8.73 12.24
CA GLU A 37 -1.63 7.40 12.89
C GLU A 37 -1.94 6.27 11.90
N ASN A 38 -1.92 6.55 10.58
CA ASN A 38 -2.13 5.59 9.49
C ASN A 38 -3.43 4.78 9.60
N LEU A 39 -4.51 5.39 10.09
CA LEU A 39 -5.82 4.76 10.31
C LEU A 39 -5.71 3.51 11.21
N GLU A 40 -4.83 3.51 12.20
CA GLU A 40 -4.70 2.39 13.13
C GLU A 40 -6.02 2.09 13.83
N ALA A 41 -6.40 0.81 13.87
CA ALA A 41 -7.62 0.34 14.51
C ALA A 41 -7.35 -0.03 15.98
N GLU A 42 -8.04 0.61 16.90
CA GLU A 42 -7.97 0.37 18.33
C GLU A 42 -9.29 -0.19 18.85
N LEU A 43 -9.29 -1.43 19.33
CA LEU A 43 -10.48 -2.04 19.93
C LEU A 43 -10.69 -1.50 21.33
N SER A 44 -11.66 -0.57 21.49
CA SER A 44 -12.01 0.01 22.78
C SER A 44 -12.89 -0.89 23.64
N SER A 45 -13.71 -1.74 23.01
CA SER A 45 -14.54 -2.76 23.66
C SER A 45 -14.94 -3.81 22.61
N ASN A 46 -15.61 -4.90 23.02
CA ASN A 46 -16.10 -5.94 22.07
C ASN A 46 -17.07 -5.42 21.00
N ASN A 47 -17.58 -4.21 21.13
CA ASN A 47 -18.54 -3.63 20.21
C ASN A 47 -18.18 -2.20 19.75
N LEU A 48 -16.97 -1.74 20.04
CA LEU A 48 -16.53 -0.40 19.66
C LEU A 48 -15.08 -0.42 19.18
N LEU A 49 -14.88 -0.11 17.90
CA LEU A 49 -13.59 0.11 17.28
C LEU A 49 -13.37 1.61 17.10
N LYS A 50 -12.18 2.09 17.45
CA LYS A 50 -11.72 3.43 17.12
C LYS A 50 -10.76 3.34 15.95
N ILE A 51 -10.99 4.14 14.93
CA ILE A 51 -10.08 4.30 13.78
C ILE A 51 -9.36 5.62 14.00
N ARG A 52 -8.05 5.54 14.21
CA ARG A 52 -7.18 6.68 14.52
C ARG A 52 -6.97 7.57 13.31
N SER A 53 -6.38 8.73 13.53
CA SER A 53 -6.13 9.71 12.48
C SER A 53 -5.31 9.15 11.30
N GLY A 54 -5.65 9.59 10.10
CA GLY A 54 -4.96 9.17 8.88
C GLY A 54 -5.76 9.49 7.64
N MET A 55 -5.21 9.14 6.49
CA MET A 55 -5.82 9.36 5.19
C MET A 55 -5.68 8.12 4.32
N MET A 56 -6.68 7.83 3.51
CA MET A 56 -6.63 6.75 2.52
C MET A 56 -7.06 7.24 1.15
N SER A 57 -6.61 6.53 0.13
CA SER A 57 -7.06 6.66 -1.25
C SER A 57 -7.68 5.35 -1.71
N HIS A 58 -8.84 5.43 -2.34
CA HIS A 58 -9.50 4.32 -3.02
C HIS A 58 -10.05 4.81 -4.35
N HIS A 59 -9.58 4.25 -5.47
CA HIS A 59 -9.93 4.70 -6.82
C HIS A 59 -9.82 6.23 -6.98
N GLY A 60 -8.76 6.83 -6.40
CA GLY A 60 -8.53 8.27 -6.39
C GLY A 60 -9.41 9.08 -5.45
N ASN A 61 -10.44 8.48 -4.85
CA ASN A 61 -11.24 9.11 -3.79
C ASN A 61 -10.44 9.15 -2.49
N LEU A 62 -10.35 10.30 -1.86
CA LEU A 62 -9.63 10.51 -0.61
C LEU A 62 -10.60 10.59 0.57
N SER A 63 -10.32 9.82 1.62
CA SER A 63 -11.01 9.88 2.89
C SER A 63 -10.01 10.17 4.00
N VAL A 64 -10.42 10.93 5.01
CA VAL A 64 -9.55 11.38 6.09
C VAL A 64 -10.24 11.28 7.45
N VAL A 65 -9.49 10.82 8.44
CA VAL A 65 -9.77 11.04 9.87
C VAL A 65 -8.77 12.09 10.35
N ASP A 66 -9.25 13.22 10.83
CA ASP A 66 -8.43 14.39 11.16
C ASP A 66 -7.36 14.10 12.22
N ILE A 67 -6.19 14.73 12.07
CA ILE A 67 -5.08 14.58 13.02
C ILE A 67 -5.52 14.98 14.43
N GLY A 68 -5.24 14.10 15.41
CA GLY A 68 -5.61 14.30 16.80
C GLY A 68 -7.06 13.94 17.12
N THR A 69 -7.77 13.33 16.15
CA THR A 69 -9.13 12.78 16.33
C THR A 69 -9.16 11.28 16.02
N TYR A 70 -10.32 10.70 16.15
CA TYR A 70 -10.61 9.31 15.76
C TYR A 70 -12.09 9.20 15.37
N ASP A 71 -12.40 8.22 14.54
CA ASP A 71 -13.77 7.83 14.25
C ASP A 71 -14.16 6.60 15.07
N GLU A 72 -15.42 6.49 15.44
CA GLU A 72 -15.97 5.35 16.18
C GLU A 72 -16.84 4.49 15.26
N VAL A 73 -16.53 3.19 15.22
CA VAL A 73 -17.29 2.20 14.47
C VAL A 73 -17.89 1.18 15.43
N THR A 74 -19.21 1.08 15.45
CA THR A 74 -19.93 0.14 16.30
C THR A 74 -19.98 -1.24 15.62
N ILE A 75 -19.52 -2.27 16.34
CA ILE A 75 -19.56 -3.67 15.92
C ILE A 75 -20.69 -4.35 16.68
N GLN A 76 -21.55 -5.07 15.97
CA GLN A 76 -22.59 -5.87 16.61
C GLN A 76 -22.02 -7.13 17.23
N ASN A 77 -22.42 -7.44 18.45
CA ASN A 77 -22.00 -8.67 19.13
C ASN A 77 -22.33 -9.89 18.29
N GLY A 78 -21.45 -10.88 18.34
CA GLY A 78 -21.66 -12.16 17.70
C GLY A 78 -22.64 -13.08 18.46
N THR A 79 -22.80 -14.28 17.97
CA THR A 79 -23.68 -15.31 18.53
C THR A 79 -22.85 -16.34 19.26
N GLN A 80 -23.25 -16.71 20.48
CA GLN A 80 -22.57 -17.72 21.29
C GLN A 80 -22.40 -19.04 20.51
N GLY A 81 -21.18 -19.58 20.51
CA GLY A 81 -20.83 -20.83 19.81
C GLY A 81 -20.73 -20.73 18.29
N MET A 82 -20.78 -19.54 17.75
CA MET A 82 -20.61 -19.27 16.31
C MET A 82 -19.46 -18.27 16.11
N LYS A 83 -18.79 -18.39 14.98
CA LYS A 83 -17.79 -17.42 14.50
C LYS A 83 -18.39 -16.54 13.42
N ARG A 84 -17.86 -15.35 13.23
CA ARG A 84 -18.28 -14.43 12.16
C ARG A 84 -17.12 -13.53 11.77
N ILE A 85 -17.05 -13.17 10.50
CA ILE A 85 -16.14 -12.14 9.98
C ILE A 85 -17.00 -10.99 9.48
N ASP A 86 -16.88 -9.83 10.11
CA ASP A 86 -17.50 -8.60 9.63
C ASP A 86 -16.48 -7.79 8.84
N LEU A 87 -16.94 -7.08 7.81
CA LEU A 87 -16.10 -6.22 6.99
C LEU A 87 -16.42 -4.76 7.30
N ILE A 88 -15.41 -3.98 7.66
CA ILE A 88 -15.54 -2.54 7.78
C ILE A 88 -15.02 -1.92 6.48
N VAL A 89 -15.92 -1.23 5.80
CA VAL A 89 -15.62 -0.56 4.53
C VAL A 89 -15.72 0.95 4.70
N ASN A 90 -14.87 1.70 4.00
CA ASN A 90 -15.11 3.11 3.74
C ASN A 90 -15.97 3.18 2.48
N ARG A 91 -17.25 3.51 2.64
CA ARG A 91 -18.23 3.56 1.58
C ARG A 91 -18.32 4.96 0.98
N TYR A 92 -18.01 5.08 -0.30
CA TYR A 92 -18.37 6.24 -1.07
C TYR A 92 -19.82 6.12 -1.52
N THR A 93 -20.57 7.22 -1.41
CA THR A 93 -21.91 7.36 -1.99
C THR A 93 -22.04 8.70 -2.70
N LYS A 94 -22.84 8.68 -3.76
CA LYS A 94 -23.23 9.90 -4.47
C LYS A 94 -24.75 9.94 -4.64
N ASN A 95 -25.35 11.00 -4.22
CA ASN A 95 -26.76 11.24 -4.48
C ASN A 95 -26.94 11.71 -5.93
N ASP A 96 -27.68 10.95 -6.74
CA ASP A 96 -27.86 11.22 -8.17
C ASP A 96 -28.64 12.52 -8.46
N GLU A 97 -29.56 12.90 -7.57
CA GLU A 97 -30.37 14.11 -7.74
C GLU A 97 -29.62 15.39 -7.35
N THR A 98 -28.89 15.35 -6.24
CA THR A 98 -28.20 16.53 -5.68
C THR A 98 -26.74 16.61 -6.12
N GLY A 99 -26.13 15.48 -6.52
CA GLY A 99 -24.73 15.36 -6.82
C GLY A 99 -23.81 15.42 -5.59
N ILE A 100 -24.38 15.38 -4.36
CA ILE A 100 -23.60 15.37 -3.12
C ILE A 100 -22.91 14.02 -2.97
N GLU A 101 -21.63 14.08 -2.62
CA GLU A 101 -20.74 12.93 -2.45
C GLU A 101 -20.36 12.83 -0.97
N GLU A 102 -20.36 11.62 -0.41
CA GLU A 102 -20.06 11.34 1.00
C GLU A 102 -19.21 10.09 1.14
N ASN A 103 -18.41 10.00 2.20
CA ASN A 103 -17.68 8.80 2.61
C ASN A 103 -18.05 8.49 4.06
N ASP A 104 -18.48 7.24 4.30
CA ASP A 104 -18.89 6.76 5.62
C ASP A 104 -18.22 5.43 5.97
N TRP A 105 -17.98 5.20 7.26
CA TRP A 105 -17.66 3.88 7.76
C TRP A 105 -18.90 3.01 7.83
N VAL A 106 -18.91 1.91 7.09
CA VAL A 106 -20.02 0.95 7.06
C VAL A 106 -19.53 -0.43 7.52
N VAL A 107 -20.27 -1.04 8.43
CA VAL A 107 -20.03 -2.44 8.83
C VAL A 107 -20.95 -3.35 8.05
N ILE A 108 -20.36 -4.19 7.20
CA ILE A 108 -21.06 -5.25 6.50
C ILE A 108 -20.91 -6.52 7.34
N MET A 109 -22.02 -6.96 7.96
CA MET A 109 -21.99 -8.15 8.80
C MET A 109 -21.88 -9.41 7.98
N GLY A 110 -20.97 -10.30 8.39
CA GLY A 110 -20.87 -11.62 7.83
C GLY A 110 -21.98 -12.58 8.31
N THR A 111 -22.04 -13.74 7.70
CA THR A 111 -22.94 -14.81 8.14
C THR A 111 -22.26 -15.62 9.25
N PRO A 112 -22.91 -15.81 10.41
CA PRO A 112 -22.36 -16.66 11.45
C PRO A 112 -22.21 -18.12 10.98
N ASP A 113 -21.04 -18.72 11.25
CA ASP A 113 -20.72 -20.12 10.97
C ASP A 113 -19.95 -20.72 12.15
N ALA A 114 -20.17 -22.02 12.44
CA ALA A 114 -19.55 -22.66 13.59
C ALA A 114 -18.06 -22.95 13.40
N GLU A 115 -17.60 -23.16 12.16
CA GLU A 115 -16.24 -23.62 11.86
C GLU A 115 -15.47 -22.67 10.94
N SER A 116 -16.09 -22.23 9.84
CA SER A 116 -15.40 -21.55 8.73
C SER A 116 -16.16 -20.31 8.23
N PRO A 117 -16.25 -19.24 9.03
CA PRO A 117 -16.89 -18.00 8.60
C PRO A 117 -16.11 -17.40 7.42
N VAL A 118 -16.82 -16.76 6.52
CA VAL A 118 -16.24 -16.04 5.38
C VAL A 118 -16.61 -14.55 5.46
N ALA A 119 -15.70 -13.71 4.96
CA ALA A 119 -15.99 -12.28 4.85
C ALA A 119 -17.16 -12.04 3.90
N PRO A 120 -18.04 -11.08 4.21
CA PRO A 120 -19.20 -10.77 3.36
C PRO A 120 -18.74 -10.11 2.05
N ALA A 121 -19.61 -10.20 1.03
CA ALA A 121 -19.41 -9.46 -0.21
C ALA A 121 -19.67 -7.96 0.03
N TYR A 122 -19.02 -7.13 -0.76
CA TYR A 122 -19.14 -5.68 -0.74
C TYR A 122 -19.40 -5.16 -2.18
N THR A 123 -19.71 -3.87 -2.33
CA THR A 123 -20.00 -3.27 -3.62
C THR A 123 -18.74 -2.71 -4.25
N GLU A 124 -18.30 -3.27 -5.36
CA GLU A 124 -17.24 -2.69 -6.19
C GLU A 124 -17.85 -1.74 -7.23
N GLY A 125 -17.49 -0.46 -7.14
CA GLY A 125 -17.95 0.57 -8.06
C GLY A 125 -16.81 1.12 -8.93
N ASN A 126 -17.17 1.75 -10.04
CA ASN A 126 -16.26 2.51 -10.88
C ASN A 126 -16.65 3.99 -10.88
N LEU A 127 -16.04 4.78 -10.00
CA LEU A 127 -16.32 6.20 -9.83
C LEU A 127 -15.97 7.02 -11.09
N GLN A 128 -15.08 6.54 -11.94
CA GLN A 128 -14.74 7.22 -13.21
C GLN A 128 -15.82 7.02 -14.27
N GLU A 129 -16.56 5.92 -14.20
CA GLU A 129 -17.73 5.64 -15.06
C GLU A 129 -19.02 6.20 -14.50
N GLY A 130 -19.01 6.68 -13.25
CA GLY A 130 -20.11 7.38 -12.63
C GLY A 130 -20.99 6.53 -11.71
N ASP A 131 -20.49 5.40 -11.24
CA ASP A 131 -21.19 4.61 -10.22
C ASP A 131 -21.43 5.44 -8.97
N LEU A 132 -22.58 5.18 -8.35
CA LEU A 132 -23.05 5.97 -7.21
C LEU A 132 -22.59 5.43 -5.86
N VAL A 133 -22.09 4.20 -5.82
CA VAL A 133 -21.62 3.51 -4.62
C VAL A 133 -20.35 2.77 -4.93
N ASP A 134 -19.35 2.90 -4.04
CA ASP A 134 -18.09 2.16 -4.11
C ASP A 134 -17.58 1.88 -2.70
N ASP A 135 -17.33 0.62 -2.36
CA ASP A 135 -16.88 0.18 -1.05
C ASP A 135 -15.38 -0.11 -1.08
N CYS A 136 -14.63 0.53 -0.23
CA CYS A 136 -13.24 0.17 0.06
C CYS A 136 -13.18 -0.70 1.32
N PRO A 137 -12.91 -2.01 1.23
CA PRO A 137 -12.64 -2.84 2.40
C PRO A 137 -11.36 -2.37 3.12
N VAL A 138 -11.50 -2.03 4.40
CA VAL A 138 -10.38 -1.51 5.20
C VAL A 138 -9.99 -2.47 6.31
N PHE A 139 -10.98 -3.02 7.03
CA PHE A 139 -10.71 -3.96 8.12
C PHE A 139 -11.63 -5.17 8.07
N GLU A 140 -11.08 -6.34 8.40
CA GLU A 140 -11.86 -7.49 8.83
C GLU A 140 -11.91 -7.55 10.35
N VAL A 141 -13.09 -7.80 10.91
CA VAL A 141 -13.31 -8.02 12.33
C VAL A 141 -13.74 -9.46 12.56
N HIS A 142 -12.88 -10.22 13.20
CA HIS A 142 -13.13 -11.63 13.50
C HIS A 142 -13.77 -11.77 14.88
N LEU A 143 -14.90 -12.44 14.93
CA LEU A 143 -15.65 -12.70 16.16
C LEU A 143 -15.70 -14.19 16.46
N ASP A 144 -15.55 -14.54 17.74
CA ASP A 144 -15.83 -15.88 18.29
C ASP A 144 -16.80 -15.72 19.48
N GLY A 145 -17.99 -16.25 19.33
CA GLY A 145 -19.08 -15.94 20.23
C GLY A 145 -19.39 -14.47 20.24
N ILE A 146 -19.39 -13.84 21.42
CA ILE A 146 -19.65 -12.42 21.60
C ILE A 146 -18.39 -11.55 21.56
N ASN A 147 -17.20 -12.17 21.43
CA ASN A 147 -15.94 -11.46 21.53
C ASN A 147 -15.34 -11.18 20.15
N VAL A 148 -14.79 -10.00 19.96
CA VAL A 148 -13.86 -9.72 18.89
C VAL A 148 -12.51 -10.35 19.25
N THR A 149 -12.01 -11.23 18.40
CA THR A 149 -10.74 -11.94 18.59
C THR A 149 -9.59 -11.29 17.83
N GLU A 150 -9.88 -10.67 16.70
CA GLU A 150 -8.87 -10.05 15.83
C GLU A 150 -9.50 -8.93 14.98
N VAL A 151 -8.72 -7.90 14.70
CA VAL A 151 -9.00 -6.88 13.70
C VAL A 151 -7.84 -6.86 12.72
N VAL A 152 -8.10 -7.18 11.46
CA VAL A 152 -7.09 -7.28 10.40
C VAL A 152 -7.19 -6.07 9.49
N ASN A 153 -6.11 -5.32 9.32
CA ASN A 153 -6.05 -4.25 8.33
C ASN A 153 -5.82 -4.86 6.93
N LEU A 154 -6.67 -4.54 5.98
CA LEU A 154 -6.61 -5.04 4.60
C LEU A 154 -5.79 -4.13 3.67
N LEU A 155 -5.52 -2.89 4.08
CA LEU A 155 -4.80 -1.93 3.27
C LEU A 155 -3.33 -1.83 3.69
N SER A 156 -2.47 -1.65 2.70
CA SER A 156 -1.07 -1.30 2.94
C SER A 156 -0.88 0.21 3.05
N VAL A 157 0.09 0.61 3.89
CA VAL A 157 0.55 2.00 3.91
C VAL A 157 1.43 2.23 2.67
N SER A 158 1.04 3.17 1.82
CA SER A 158 1.83 3.56 0.66
C SER A 158 3.10 4.30 1.11
N PRO A 159 4.28 3.89 0.66
CA PRO A 159 5.49 4.64 0.96
C PRO A 159 5.41 6.03 0.32
N ASP A 160 5.89 7.03 1.02
CA ASP A 160 6.06 8.37 0.48
C ASP A 160 7.23 8.44 -0.52
N ILE A 161 7.32 9.53 -1.28
CA ILE A 161 8.38 9.73 -2.29
C ILE A 161 9.80 9.63 -1.69
N PRO A 162 10.11 10.19 -0.50
CA PRO A 162 11.39 10.00 0.15
C PRO A 162 11.71 8.53 0.45
N ALA A 163 10.75 7.76 0.97
CA ALA A 163 10.93 6.34 1.26
C ALA A 163 11.14 5.50 -0.02
N LEU A 164 10.40 5.80 -1.10
CA LEU A 164 10.60 5.17 -2.40
C LEU A 164 12.00 5.45 -2.95
N ASN A 165 12.46 6.71 -2.88
CA ASN A 165 13.78 7.09 -3.34
C ASN A 165 14.90 6.43 -2.51
N ALA A 166 14.73 6.29 -1.19
CA ALA A 166 15.66 5.57 -0.34
C ALA A 166 15.73 4.07 -0.74
N SER A 167 14.59 3.42 -0.91
CA SER A 167 14.52 2.01 -1.36
C SER A 167 15.17 1.81 -2.72
N LEU A 168 14.96 2.75 -3.65
CA LEU A 168 15.59 2.72 -4.97
C LEU A 168 17.12 2.89 -4.88
N ALA A 169 17.60 3.82 -4.04
CA ALA A 169 19.03 4.02 -3.81
C ALA A 169 19.69 2.77 -3.22
N ASP A 170 19.03 2.12 -2.25
CA ASP A 170 19.50 0.87 -1.65
C ASP A 170 19.58 -0.25 -2.71
N MET A 171 18.55 -0.41 -3.53
CA MET A 171 18.57 -1.37 -4.63
C MET A 171 19.70 -1.10 -5.63
N LEU A 172 19.91 0.17 -6.01
CA LEU A 172 20.98 0.57 -6.91
C LEU A 172 22.36 0.31 -6.29
N SER A 173 22.53 0.52 -4.98
CA SER A 173 23.79 0.20 -4.29
C SER A 173 24.10 -1.29 -4.34
N LEU A 174 23.09 -2.15 -4.22
CA LEU A 174 23.25 -3.60 -4.38
C LEU A 174 23.62 -4.03 -5.80
N LEU A 175 23.21 -3.24 -6.80
CA LEU A 175 23.52 -3.48 -8.23
C LEU A 175 24.84 -2.83 -8.68
N SER A 176 25.42 -1.94 -7.87
CA SER A 176 26.69 -1.26 -8.15
C SER A 176 27.81 -1.87 -7.29
N PRO A 177 28.35 -3.03 -7.69
CA PRO A 177 29.33 -3.75 -6.88
C PRO A 177 30.65 -3.00 -6.81
N GLU A 178 31.18 -2.82 -5.62
CA GLU A 178 32.56 -2.42 -5.45
C GLU A 178 33.48 -3.60 -5.76
N PHE A 179 34.32 -3.43 -6.79
CA PHE A 179 35.34 -4.42 -7.13
C PHE A 179 36.53 -4.27 -6.17
N THR A 180 36.70 -5.24 -5.29
CA THR A 180 37.89 -5.31 -4.43
C THR A 180 39.00 -6.08 -5.13
N GLN A 181 40.25 -5.63 -4.94
CA GLN A 181 41.41 -6.38 -5.42
C GLN A 181 41.55 -7.66 -4.61
N ILE A 182 41.43 -8.80 -5.27
CA ILE A 182 41.54 -10.12 -4.64
C ILE A 182 42.89 -10.80 -4.93
N TYR A 183 43.55 -10.37 -5.98
CA TYR A 183 44.86 -10.90 -6.36
C TYR A 183 45.64 -9.88 -7.17
N THR A 184 46.98 -9.84 -6.96
CA THR A 184 47.90 -9.08 -7.81
C THR A 184 49.18 -9.86 -8.05
N SER A 185 49.78 -9.72 -9.21
CA SER A 185 51.05 -10.28 -9.59
C SER A 185 51.76 -9.33 -10.55
N ALA A 186 53.02 -9.65 -10.94
CA ALA A 186 53.75 -8.89 -11.93
C ALA A 186 53.03 -8.88 -13.32
N ASN A 187 52.14 -9.84 -13.59
CA ASN A 187 51.46 -10.03 -14.85
C ASN A 187 50.02 -9.48 -14.88
N GLY A 188 49.50 -9.00 -13.77
CA GLY A 188 48.14 -8.42 -13.72
C GLY A 188 47.50 -8.45 -12.34
N THR A 189 46.32 -7.88 -12.31
CA THR A 189 45.51 -7.74 -11.10
C THR A 189 44.11 -8.29 -11.38
N VAL A 190 43.56 -9.03 -10.42
CA VAL A 190 42.19 -9.52 -10.43
C VAL A 190 41.40 -8.76 -9.37
N HIS A 191 40.32 -8.15 -9.80
CA HIS A 191 39.32 -7.58 -8.91
C HIS A 191 38.07 -8.45 -8.94
N GLY A 192 37.48 -8.67 -7.80
CA GLY A 192 36.25 -9.44 -7.68
C GLY A 192 35.20 -8.69 -6.87
N CYS A 193 33.96 -8.95 -7.21
CA CYS A 193 32.81 -8.57 -6.42
C CYS A 193 31.79 -9.71 -6.37
N LYS A 194 30.92 -9.69 -5.38
CA LYS A 194 29.86 -10.66 -5.21
C LYS A 194 28.52 -9.94 -5.13
N ILE A 195 27.58 -10.34 -5.96
CA ILE A 195 26.19 -9.88 -5.92
C ILE A 195 25.29 -11.09 -5.67
N GLY A 196 24.79 -11.24 -4.44
CA GLY A 196 24.01 -12.42 -4.06
C GLY A 196 24.80 -13.71 -4.26
N LYS A 197 24.35 -14.58 -5.18
CA LYS A 197 25.01 -15.86 -5.55
C LYS A 197 25.95 -15.74 -6.76
N ILE A 198 26.06 -14.56 -7.36
CA ILE A 198 26.88 -14.32 -8.55
C ILE A 198 28.19 -13.69 -8.13
N ALA A 199 29.32 -14.27 -8.57
CA ALA A 199 30.65 -13.68 -8.45
C ALA A 199 31.06 -13.11 -9.83
N ILE A 200 31.48 -11.83 -9.84
CA ILE A 200 31.96 -11.15 -11.03
C ILE A 200 33.45 -10.86 -10.84
N LEU A 201 34.27 -11.27 -11.84
CA LEU A 201 35.70 -11.05 -11.83
C LEU A 201 36.09 -10.09 -12.97
N ARG A 202 36.88 -9.09 -12.63
CA ARG A 202 37.51 -8.18 -13.58
C ARG A 202 39.02 -8.46 -13.60
N LEU A 203 39.54 -8.85 -14.75
CA LEU A 203 40.96 -9.13 -14.95
C LEU A 203 41.61 -7.95 -15.66
N SER A 204 42.70 -7.42 -15.09
CA SER A 204 43.55 -6.44 -15.75
C SER A 204 44.94 -7.07 -15.95
N LEU A 205 45.32 -7.28 -17.20
CA LEU A 205 46.61 -7.89 -17.55
C LEU A 205 47.63 -6.80 -17.93
N SER A 206 48.85 -6.92 -17.43
CA SER A 206 49.99 -6.13 -17.90
C SER A 206 50.60 -6.84 -19.08
N ALA A 207 50.58 -6.23 -20.27
CA ALA A 207 51.29 -6.75 -21.41
C ALA A 207 52.81 -6.55 -21.17
N SER A 208 53.55 -7.64 -20.91
CA SER A 208 54.98 -7.66 -21.16
C SER A 208 55.20 -8.33 -22.49
N GLU A 209 56.01 -7.73 -23.34
CA GLU A 209 56.38 -8.30 -24.59
C GLU A 209 56.90 -9.74 -24.43
N SER A 210 56.31 -10.69 -25.21
CA SER A 210 56.66 -12.10 -25.31
C SER A 210 56.45 -12.97 -24.08
N ASN A 211 55.28 -13.60 -24.02
CA ASN A 211 55.03 -15.03 -23.71
C ASN A 211 53.55 -15.24 -23.40
N GLU A 212 52.90 -16.07 -24.19
CA GLU A 212 51.57 -16.62 -23.91
C GLU A 212 51.64 -17.41 -22.60
N ARG A 213 50.99 -16.93 -21.56
CA ARG A 213 50.79 -17.71 -20.34
C ARG A 213 49.28 -17.97 -20.17
N ALA A 214 48.95 -19.24 -20.14
CA ALA A 214 47.61 -19.67 -19.80
C ALA A 214 47.29 -19.35 -18.34
N ILE A 215 46.16 -18.75 -18.11
CA ILE A 215 45.63 -18.53 -16.75
C ILE A 215 44.77 -19.74 -16.41
N ASN A 216 45.23 -20.56 -15.46
CA ASN A 216 44.46 -21.69 -14.96
C ASN A 216 43.61 -21.22 -13.78
N PHE A 217 42.30 -21.32 -13.88
CA PHE A 217 41.37 -21.18 -12.79
C PHE A 217 41.16 -22.54 -12.13
N ASN A 218 41.70 -22.76 -10.97
CA ASN A 218 41.33 -23.92 -10.15
C ASN A 218 40.02 -23.60 -9.40
N SER A 219 39.02 -24.47 -9.58
CA SER A 219 37.72 -24.46 -8.89
C SER A 219 37.84 -24.80 -7.40
#